data_03fcb7e3e102b50df85103648f5d4a5e
#
_entry.id   03fcb7e3e102b50df85103648f5d4a5e
#
_cell.length_a   1.000
_cell.length_b   1.000
_cell.length_c   1.000
_cell.angle_alpha   90.00
_cell.angle_beta   90.00
_cell.angle_gamma   90.00
#
_symmetry.space_group_name_H-M   'P 1'
#
loop_
_entity.id
_entity.type
_entity.pdbx_description
1 polymer ?
#
loop_
_entity_poly.entity_id
_entity_poly.type
_entity_poly.pdbx_seq_one_letter_code
_entity_poly.pdbx_strand_id
1 'polypeptide(L)'
;MRIFAVDNAHLESEFLLLPTKIYQGDPHWIRPWDHDISDPFNPAKNKLLRRGAKAQRWLLYNDHNECIGRIAAFTKATDAQKEKIGGIGFFECINQQSAANLLFDTAKAWLIKQGMETMDGPINFGDRDKWWGLLIDGYEAPTYGMNYNLPYYQTLFENYGFGNYFEQYVYRYYIDQELPQKFVEKAERLINNPDIQFKHLNKKQIDDYTRYFMEVYNAAWGRNHVGFTPITLEQAQGMMKMLKPIMDERLMWFGFYQNKPISFFISLPEINQIIRSLHGKFGWYEKLKFIFLLKIARRVTKIYGIIFGVIPEFQGKGIEGGMIRAAERAIQETQYTELQMNWIGSFNPKMMAIAEGLQAKICKTLVTYRYHFDRTKPFEKHPFI
;
A
#
# COMPACT_ATOMS: atom_id res chain seq x y z
N MET A 1 23.65 1.49 24.74
CA MET A 1 22.73 2.01 23.68
C MET A 1 21.90 3.16 24.22
N ARG A 2 21.60 4.21 23.39
CA ARG A 2 20.84 5.41 23.78
C ARG A 2 19.75 5.71 22.75
N ILE A 3 18.56 6.10 23.22
CA ILE A 3 17.43 6.49 22.37
C ILE A 3 17.21 8.00 22.41
N PHE A 4 17.00 8.59 21.25
CA PHE A 4 16.71 10.02 21.08
C PHE A 4 15.39 10.19 20.32
N ALA A 5 14.53 11.08 20.82
CA ALA A 5 13.35 11.52 20.08
C ALA A 5 13.80 12.42 18.91
N VAL A 6 13.15 12.24 17.75
CA VAL A 6 13.42 13.08 16.59
C VAL A 6 12.66 14.40 16.75
N ASP A 7 13.35 15.45 17.13
CA ASP A 7 12.81 16.78 17.46
C ASP A 7 13.52 17.94 16.74
N ASN A 8 14.55 17.64 15.94
CA ASN A 8 15.29 18.63 15.18
C ASN A 8 15.68 18.13 13.79
N ALA A 9 16.11 19.06 12.92
CA ALA A 9 16.41 18.78 11.51
C ALA A 9 17.59 17.80 11.32
N HIS A 10 18.57 17.78 12.23
CA HIS A 10 19.68 16.83 12.15
C HIS A 10 19.19 15.41 12.36
N LEU A 11 18.44 15.14 13.44
CA LEU A 11 17.87 13.84 13.74
C LEU A 11 16.84 13.41 12.69
N GLU A 12 16.10 14.36 12.09
CA GLU A 12 15.21 14.07 10.97
C GLU A 12 15.98 13.57 9.74
N SER A 13 17.10 14.22 9.40
CA SER A 13 17.97 13.78 8.32
C SER A 13 18.53 12.37 8.58
N GLU A 14 18.98 12.09 9.79
CA GLU A 14 19.46 10.75 10.15
C GLU A 14 18.36 9.70 10.11
N PHE A 15 17.14 10.06 10.52
CA PHE A 15 15.97 9.17 10.40
C PHE A 15 15.68 8.78 8.95
N LEU A 16 15.85 9.71 8.00
CA LEU A 16 15.70 9.45 6.57
C LEU A 16 16.85 8.61 6.00
N LEU A 17 18.07 8.81 6.49
CA LEU A 17 19.27 8.22 5.90
C LEU A 17 19.64 6.85 6.47
N LEU A 18 19.19 6.50 7.68
CA LEU A 18 19.52 5.22 8.31
C LEU A 18 19.30 4.00 7.40
N PRO A 19 18.19 3.89 6.64
CA PRO A 19 17.98 2.74 5.77
C PRO A 19 19.06 2.58 4.71
N THR A 20 19.66 3.67 4.24
CA THR A 20 20.74 3.59 3.24
C THR A 20 22.00 2.87 3.76
N LYS A 21 22.19 2.88 5.08
CA LYS A 21 23.29 2.14 5.74
C LYS A 21 22.88 0.68 5.94
N ILE A 22 21.67 0.42 6.43
CA ILE A 22 21.18 -0.94 6.73
C ILE A 22 21.07 -1.78 5.46
N TYR A 23 20.58 -1.20 4.37
CA TYR A 23 20.39 -1.89 3.08
C TYR A 23 21.59 -1.71 2.12
N GLN A 24 22.75 -1.30 2.61
CA GLN A 24 23.93 -1.14 1.77
C GLN A 24 24.29 -2.46 1.09
N GLY A 25 24.35 -2.44 -0.25
CA GLY A 25 24.65 -3.63 -1.06
C GLY A 25 23.42 -4.51 -1.38
N ASP A 26 22.26 -4.23 -0.87
CA ASP A 26 21.03 -4.95 -1.23
C ASP A 26 20.50 -4.46 -2.60
N PRO A 27 20.49 -5.33 -3.65
CA PRO A 27 20.04 -4.93 -4.99
C PRO A 27 18.53 -4.74 -5.09
N HIS A 28 17.77 -5.25 -4.14
CA HIS A 28 16.30 -5.21 -4.15
C HIS A 28 15.74 -3.98 -3.43
N TRP A 29 16.50 -3.43 -2.48
CA TRP A 29 16.04 -2.24 -1.77
C TRP A 29 16.00 -1.01 -2.68
N ILE A 30 14.91 -0.25 -2.57
CA ILE A 30 14.72 1.01 -3.30
C ILE A 30 14.44 2.09 -2.27
N ARG A 31 15.32 3.10 -2.18
CA ARG A 31 15.10 4.23 -1.31
C ARG A 31 13.83 4.97 -1.71
N PRO A 32 12.81 5.04 -0.84
CA PRO A 32 11.62 5.86 -1.08
C PRO A 32 11.99 7.35 -1.21
N TRP A 33 11.10 8.15 -1.74
CA TRP A 33 11.29 9.60 -1.68
C TRP A 33 11.29 10.09 -0.22
N ASP A 34 12.14 11.05 0.08
CA ASP A 34 12.25 11.59 1.44
C ASP A 34 10.93 12.16 1.95
N HIS A 35 10.13 12.77 1.06
CA HIS A 35 8.81 13.28 1.42
C HIS A 35 7.79 12.18 1.73
N ASP A 36 7.90 10.98 1.16
CA ASP A 36 7.02 9.86 1.50
C ASP A 36 7.21 9.41 2.98
N ILE A 37 8.40 9.63 3.51
CA ILE A 37 8.74 9.27 4.90
C ILE A 37 8.47 10.45 5.85
N SER A 38 8.68 11.71 5.43
CA SER A 38 8.53 12.89 6.30
C SER A 38 7.10 13.44 6.34
N ASP A 39 6.38 13.44 5.20
CA ASP A 39 5.02 13.99 5.10
C ASP A 39 4.00 13.38 6.08
N PRO A 40 4.04 12.07 6.43
CA PRO A 40 3.19 11.51 7.47
C PRO A 40 3.28 12.21 8.83
N PHE A 41 4.43 12.79 9.16
CA PHE A 41 4.66 13.50 10.43
C PHE A 41 4.46 15.01 10.32
N ASN A 42 4.08 15.52 9.15
CA ASN A 42 3.85 16.94 8.92
C ASN A 42 2.35 17.27 9.08
N PRO A 43 1.94 18.11 10.05
CA PRO A 43 0.53 18.48 10.24
C PRO A 43 -0.11 19.15 9.01
N ALA A 44 0.68 19.86 8.19
CA ALA A 44 0.16 20.46 6.96
C ALA A 44 -0.20 19.40 5.89
N LYS A 45 0.39 18.21 5.95
CA LYS A 45 0.21 17.13 4.99
C LYS A 45 -0.71 16.02 5.51
N ASN A 46 -0.50 15.56 6.74
CA ASN A 46 -1.26 14.47 7.32
C ASN A 46 -2.54 14.98 8.03
N LYS A 47 -3.69 14.62 7.46
CA LYS A 47 -5.01 14.96 8.02
C LYS A 47 -5.27 14.36 9.40
N LEU A 48 -4.65 13.20 9.71
CA LEU A 48 -4.83 12.54 11.01
C LEU A 48 -4.29 13.39 12.15
N LEU A 49 -3.12 14.02 11.97
CA LEU A 49 -2.56 14.96 12.95
C LEU A 49 -3.48 16.14 13.23
N ARG A 50 -4.13 16.69 12.17
CA ARG A 50 -5.12 17.77 12.32
C ARG A 50 -6.41 17.33 13.04
N ARG A 51 -6.70 16.03 13.06
CA ARG A 51 -7.86 15.42 13.75
C ARG A 51 -7.51 14.89 15.13
N GLY A 52 -6.37 15.28 15.71
CA GLY A 52 -5.96 14.93 17.06
C GLY A 52 -5.17 13.63 17.19
N ALA A 53 -4.81 12.96 16.11
CA ALA A 53 -3.83 11.88 16.17
C ALA A 53 -2.47 12.43 16.60
N LYS A 54 -1.69 11.59 17.28
CA LYS A 54 -0.35 11.93 17.75
C LYS A 54 0.65 10.95 17.16
N ALA A 55 1.88 11.40 16.95
CA ALA A 55 2.98 10.57 16.50
C ALA A 55 4.30 11.01 17.14
N GLN A 56 5.20 10.05 17.34
CA GLN A 56 6.56 10.28 17.80
C GLN A 56 7.50 9.37 17.03
N ARG A 57 8.69 9.87 16.70
CA ARG A 57 9.79 9.16 16.06
C ARG A 57 10.99 9.08 17.00
N TRP A 58 11.77 7.99 16.90
CA TRP A 58 13.01 7.80 17.67
C TRP A 58 14.10 7.21 16.79
N LEU A 59 15.33 7.55 17.19
CA LEU A 59 16.58 6.96 16.72
C LEU A 59 17.29 6.25 17.85
N LEU A 60 17.90 5.13 17.55
CA LEU A 60 18.71 4.35 18.48
C LEU A 60 20.18 4.42 18.07
N TYR A 61 21.05 4.77 19.02
CA TYR A 61 22.50 4.81 18.86
C TYR A 61 23.17 3.76 19.75
N ASN A 62 24.24 3.18 19.21
CA ASN A 62 25.14 2.33 19.99
C ASN A 62 26.11 3.16 20.86
N ASP A 63 26.99 2.48 21.59
CA ASP A 63 27.96 3.13 22.46
C ASP A 63 29.10 3.85 21.69
N HIS A 64 29.24 3.59 20.39
CA HIS A 64 30.15 4.27 19.46
C HIS A 64 29.50 5.48 18.76
N ASN A 65 28.31 5.92 19.20
CA ASN A 65 27.55 6.99 18.54
C ASN A 65 27.11 6.69 17.10
N GLU A 66 26.98 5.45 16.71
CA GLU A 66 26.45 5.08 15.42
C GLU A 66 24.94 4.87 15.52
N CYS A 67 24.18 5.47 14.61
CA CYS A 67 22.75 5.24 14.49
C CYS A 67 22.52 3.83 13.95
N ILE A 68 21.85 2.95 14.73
CA ILE A 68 21.66 1.52 14.47
C ILE A 68 20.20 1.10 14.38
N GLY A 69 19.27 2.01 14.66
CA GLY A 69 17.84 1.71 14.54
C GLY A 69 16.97 2.95 14.59
N ARG A 70 15.77 2.81 14.08
CA ARG A 70 14.70 3.82 14.12
C ARG A 70 13.34 3.17 14.27
N ILE A 71 12.38 3.90 14.86
CA ILE A 71 10.97 3.52 14.95
C ILE A 71 10.10 4.76 15.03
N ALA A 72 8.85 4.65 14.59
CA ALA A 72 7.80 5.61 14.90
C ALA A 72 6.63 4.91 15.58
N ALA A 73 5.95 5.61 16.49
CA ALA A 73 4.67 5.20 17.05
C ALA A 73 3.65 6.31 16.87
N PHE A 74 2.38 5.93 16.71
CA PHE A 74 1.30 6.87 16.45
C PHE A 74 -0.05 6.35 16.92
N THR A 75 -0.97 7.28 17.22
CA THR A 75 -2.36 6.98 17.54
C THR A 75 -3.24 7.25 16.32
N LYS A 76 -4.45 6.67 16.29
CA LYS A 76 -5.50 7.06 15.35
C LYS A 76 -6.13 8.38 15.84
N ALA A 77 -6.90 9.05 14.96
CA ALA A 77 -7.68 10.21 15.38
C ALA A 77 -8.73 9.81 16.43
N THR A 78 -9.03 10.71 17.36
CA THR A 78 -9.86 10.48 18.56
C THR A 78 -11.24 9.92 18.27
N ASP A 79 -11.85 10.29 17.14
CA ASP A 79 -13.20 9.84 16.74
C ASP A 79 -13.25 8.37 16.28
N ALA A 80 -12.11 7.76 15.99
CA ALA A 80 -12.01 6.39 15.51
C ALA A 80 -11.59 5.38 16.59
N GLN A 81 -11.39 5.84 17.85
CA GLN A 81 -10.79 5.03 18.91
C GLN A 81 -11.82 4.25 19.77
N LYS A 82 -12.73 3.51 19.13
CA LYS A 82 -13.45 2.46 19.89
C LYS A 82 -12.51 1.36 20.37
N GLU A 83 -11.44 1.12 19.64
CA GLU A 83 -10.38 0.19 20.02
C GLU A 83 -9.10 0.97 20.35
N LYS A 84 -8.55 0.76 21.53
CA LYS A 84 -7.30 1.41 22.02
C LYS A 84 -6.07 0.80 21.35
N ILE A 85 -6.01 0.89 20.01
CA ILE A 85 -4.94 0.34 19.18
C ILE A 85 -4.09 1.46 18.62
N GLY A 86 -2.82 1.48 18.99
CA GLY A 86 -1.80 2.32 18.36
C GLY A 86 -1.13 1.62 17.18
N GLY A 87 -0.38 2.39 16.39
CA GLY A 87 0.45 1.87 15.31
C GLY A 87 1.93 2.06 15.59
N ILE A 88 2.75 1.14 15.11
CA ILE A 88 4.19 1.31 14.96
C ILE A 88 4.58 1.11 13.50
N GLY A 89 5.59 1.87 13.04
CA GLY A 89 6.09 1.74 11.69
C GLY A 89 7.41 2.47 11.50
N PHE A 90 7.83 2.59 10.24
CA PHE A 90 9.14 3.16 9.90
C PHE A 90 10.29 2.49 10.66
N PHE A 91 10.07 1.22 11.05
CA PHE A 91 11.01 0.43 11.83
C PHE A 91 12.19 0.01 10.96
N GLU A 92 13.37 0.33 11.42
CA GLU A 92 14.63 -0.16 10.88
C GLU A 92 15.57 -0.48 12.04
N CYS A 93 16.28 -1.60 11.94
CA CYS A 93 17.18 -2.03 12.99
C CYS A 93 18.27 -2.94 12.43
N ILE A 94 19.47 -2.86 12.96
CA ILE A 94 20.50 -3.87 12.71
C ILE A 94 20.02 -5.22 13.24
N ASN A 95 20.62 -6.33 12.79
CA ASN A 95 20.28 -7.68 13.26
C ASN A 95 20.74 -7.91 14.70
N GLN A 96 20.08 -7.24 15.64
CA GLN A 96 20.37 -7.34 17.08
C GLN A 96 19.07 -7.24 17.89
N GLN A 97 18.67 -8.35 18.53
CA GLN A 97 17.41 -8.44 19.27
C GLN A 97 17.30 -7.41 20.40
N SER A 98 18.39 -7.14 21.14
CA SER A 98 18.38 -6.15 22.23
C SER A 98 18.14 -4.72 21.72
N ALA A 99 18.61 -4.39 20.51
CA ALA A 99 18.34 -3.11 19.86
C ALA A 99 16.89 -3.00 19.45
N ALA A 100 16.33 -4.05 18.82
CA ALA A 100 14.91 -4.11 18.46
C ALA A 100 14.00 -4.01 19.69
N ASN A 101 14.33 -4.75 20.77
CA ASN A 101 13.56 -4.72 22.00
C ASN A 101 13.50 -3.30 22.60
N LEU A 102 14.61 -2.58 22.61
CA LEU A 102 14.67 -1.21 23.13
C LEU A 102 13.81 -0.25 22.29
N LEU A 103 13.78 -0.41 20.97
CA LEU A 103 12.91 0.36 20.07
C LEU A 103 11.43 0.04 20.33
N PHE A 104 11.08 -1.24 20.42
CA PHE A 104 9.69 -1.67 20.69
C PHE A 104 9.22 -1.24 22.08
N ASP A 105 10.05 -1.37 23.10
CA ASP A 105 9.73 -0.93 24.47
C ASP A 105 9.51 0.58 24.55
N THR A 106 10.32 1.36 23.81
CA THR A 106 10.16 2.82 23.73
C THR A 106 8.82 3.19 23.09
N ALA A 107 8.50 2.57 21.96
CA ALA A 107 7.23 2.79 21.27
C ALA A 107 6.03 2.36 22.12
N LYS A 108 6.11 1.18 22.77
CA LYS A 108 5.09 0.66 23.69
C LYS A 108 4.87 1.61 24.87
N ALA A 109 5.93 2.06 25.53
CA ALA A 109 5.83 2.97 26.68
C ALA A 109 5.17 4.29 26.29
N TRP A 110 5.48 4.82 25.12
CA TRP A 110 4.82 6.03 24.60
C TRP A 110 3.34 5.77 24.29
N LEU A 111 3.00 4.66 23.64
CA LEU A 111 1.62 4.28 23.31
C LEU A 111 0.76 4.08 24.57
N ILE A 112 1.32 3.45 25.62
CA ILE A 112 0.65 3.32 26.94
C ILE A 112 0.33 4.71 27.51
N LYS A 113 1.27 5.67 27.46
CA LYS A 113 1.04 7.06 27.90
C LYS A 113 -0.05 7.77 27.08
N GLN A 114 -0.29 7.33 25.82
CA GLN A 114 -1.40 7.82 25.00
C GLN A 114 -2.70 7.03 25.22
N GLY A 115 -2.76 6.10 26.18
CA GLY A 115 -3.95 5.32 26.52
C GLY A 115 -4.21 4.12 25.61
N MET A 116 -3.22 3.69 24.83
CA MET A 116 -3.35 2.50 23.99
C MET A 116 -3.12 1.22 24.83
N GLU A 117 -3.77 0.13 24.40
CA GLU A 117 -3.68 -1.20 25.01
C GLU A 117 -3.02 -2.22 24.07
N THR A 118 -2.86 -1.87 22.81
CA THR A 118 -2.36 -2.75 21.75
C THR A 118 -1.58 -1.91 20.74
N MET A 119 -0.59 -2.52 20.10
CA MET A 119 0.07 -1.92 18.94
C MET A 119 0.09 -2.87 17.74
N ASP A 120 -0.25 -2.33 16.58
CA ASP A 120 -0.15 -3.01 15.29
C ASP A 120 1.07 -2.49 14.50
N GLY A 121 1.75 -3.37 13.78
CA GLY A 121 2.91 -2.98 12.97
C GLY A 121 3.56 -4.09 12.16
N PRO A 122 4.52 -3.70 11.31
CA PRO A 122 4.81 -2.34 10.89
C PRO A 122 3.72 -1.81 9.96
N ILE A 123 3.23 -0.61 10.23
CA ILE A 123 2.19 0.04 9.44
C ILE A 123 2.51 1.51 9.20
N ASN A 124 1.85 2.11 8.20
CA ASN A 124 2.02 3.53 7.91
C ASN A 124 1.18 4.41 8.85
N PHE A 125 1.64 5.63 9.07
CA PHE A 125 0.86 6.69 9.73
C PHE A 125 0.08 7.51 8.68
N GLY A 126 -0.91 6.89 8.06
CA GLY A 126 -1.70 7.49 6.99
C GLY A 126 -2.55 6.45 6.27
N ASP A 127 -2.38 6.40 4.96
CA ASP A 127 -3.14 5.52 4.09
C ASP A 127 -2.76 4.04 4.30
N ARG A 128 -3.77 3.18 4.37
CA ARG A 128 -3.59 1.74 4.61
C ARG A 128 -3.02 1.00 3.37
N ASP A 129 -3.11 1.60 2.21
CA ASP A 129 -2.65 1.05 0.95
C ASP A 129 -1.14 1.22 0.71
N LYS A 130 -0.43 1.94 1.62
CA LYS A 130 1.01 2.20 1.49
C LYS A 130 1.77 1.80 2.75
N TRP A 131 2.96 1.20 2.55
CA TRP A 131 3.91 0.82 3.62
C TRP A 131 3.24 0.10 4.78
N TRP A 132 2.51 -0.98 4.47
CA TRP A 132 1.74 -1.73 5.44
C TRP A 132 2.17 -3.19 5.45
N GLY A 133 2.51 -3.72 6.63
CA GLY A 133 2.96 -5.09 6.84
C GLY A 133 4.48 -5.29 6.73
N LEU A 134 4.99 -6.32 7.37
CA LEU A 134 6.36 -6.78 7.32
C LEU A 134 6.50 -7.83 6.22
N LEU A 135 7.45 -7.67 5.32
CA LEU A 135 7.76 -8.67 4.29
C LEU A 135 8.39 -9.90 4.95
N ILE A 136 7.79 -11.08 4.74
CA ILE A 136 8.26 -12.36 5.30
C ILE A 136 8.61 -13.40 4.23
N ASP A 137 8.18 -13.17 2.98
CA ASP A 137 8.48 -14.02 1.84
C ASP A 137 8.46 -13.21 0.54
N GLY A 138 9.25 -13.64 -0.48
CA GLY A 138 9.34 -12.95 -1.76
C GLY A 138 10.18 -11.68 -1.69
N TYR A 139 11.41 -11.76 -1.19
CA TYR A 139 12.36 -10.66 -0.99
C TYR A 139 12.90 -10.10 -2.32
N GLU A 140 12.00 -9.72 -3.21
CA GLU A 140 12.28 -9.00 -4.44
C GLU A 140 11.99 -7.50 -4.27
N ALA A 141 12.46 -6.69 -5.24
CA ALA A 141 12.19 -5.25 -5.24
C ALA A 141 10.68 -4.95 -5.06
N PRO A 142 10.34 -4.05 -4.13
CA PRO A 142 8.94 -3.72 -3.85
C PRO A 142 8.35 -2.89 -4.99
N THR A 143 7.03 -2.99 -5.20
CA THR A 143 6.28 -1.98 -5.95
C THR A 143 6.15 -0.71 -5.12
N TYR A 144 5.89 0.41 -5.78
CA TYR A 144 5.77 1.70 -5.09
C TYR A 144 4.72 1.67 -3.97
N GLY A 145 5.14 2.14 -2.81
CA GLY A 145 4.30 2.15 -1.60
C GLY A 145 4.28 0.83 -0.82
N MET A 146 4.98 -0.22 -1.28
CA MET A 146 5.09 -1.47 -0.53
C MET A 146 6.33 -1.50 0.36
N ASN A 147 6.19 -2.10 1.54
CA ASN A 147 7.33 -2.33 2.42
C ASN A 147 8.34 -3.32 1.82
N TYR A 148 9.59 -3.05 2.13
CA TYR A 148 10.70 -3.97 1.96
C TYR A 148 11.55 -3.95 3.24
N ASN A 149 11.97 -5.11 3.69
CA ASN A 149 12.84 -5.27 4.84
C ASN A 149 13.71 -6.53 4.69
N LEU A 150 14.77 -6.61 5.47
CA LEU A 150 15.64 -7.78 5.50
C LEU A 150 14.97 -8.96 6.23
N PRO A 151 15.27 -10.21 5.85
CA PRO A 151 14.59 -11.40 6.39
C PRO A 151 14.61 -11.52 7.92
N TYR A 152 15.68 -11.10 8.58
CA TYR A 152 15.83 -11.19 10.03
C TYR A 152 14.83 -10.32 10.81
N TYR A 153 14.15 -9.35 10.17
CA TYR A 153 13.15 -8.52 10.85
C TYR A 153 11.99 -9.36 11.38
N GLN A 154 11.60 -10.41 10.66
CA GLN A 154 10.57 -11.34 11.13
C GLN A 154 10.94 -11.90 12.52
N THR A 155 12.17 -12.39 12.66
CA THR A 155 12.67 -12.92 13.92
C THR A 155 12.68 -11.87 15.03
N LEU A 156 13.05 -10.61 14.72
CA LEU A 156 13.04 -9.52 15.72
C LEU A 156 11.63 -9.24 16.25
N PHE A 157 10.61 -9.25 15.38
CA PHE A 157 9.21 -9.06 15.78
C PHE A 157 8.69 -10.25 16.60
N GLU A 158 8.88 -11.47 16.12
CA GLU A 158 8.36 -12.68 16.74
C GLU A 158 9.02 -12.95 18.10
N ASN A 159 10.33 -12.78 18.22
CA ASN A 159 11.06 -12.91 19.49
C ASN A 159 10.65 -11.86 20.53
N TYR A 160 10.21 -10.66 20.10
CA TYR A 160 9.63 -9.68 21.02
C TYR A 160 8.25 -10.09 21.53
N GLY A 161 7.57 -10.99 20.80
CA GLY A 161 6.25 -11.54 21.14
C GLY A 161 5.08 -10.95 20.35
N PHE A 162 5.33 -10.36 19.19
CA PHE A 162 4.27 -10.02 18.26
C PHE A 162 3.65 -11.28 17.67
N GLY A 163 2.32 -11.29 17.51
CA GLY A 163 1.57 -12.33 16.83
C GLY A 163 1.19 -11.92 15.41
N ASN A 164 1.14 -12.87 14.50
CA ASN A 164 0.63 -12.67 13.12
C ASN A 164 -0.87 -12.39 13.16
N TYR A 165 -1.27 -11.12 12.95
CA TYR A 165 -2.66 -10.68 13.01
C TYR A 165 -3.39 -10.99 11.71
N PHE A 166 -2.79 -10.70 10.55
CA PHE A 166 -3.21 -11.15 9.23
C PHE A 166 -2.08 -11.08 8.22
N GLU A 167 -2.18 -11.91 7.21
CA GLU A 167 -1.27 -11.92 6.08
C GLU A 167 -1.81 -11.08 4.92
N GLN A 168 -0.89 -10.61 4.09
CA GLN A 168 -1.16 -9.78 2.94
C GLN A 168 -0.38 -10.35 1.76
N TYR A 169 -1.10 -10.80 0.73
CA TYR A 169 -0.52 -11.45 -0.43
C TYR A 169 -0.44 -10.49 -1.60
N VAL A 170 0.73 -10.38 -2.21
CA VAL A 170 0.91 -9.73 -3.51
C VAL A 170 0.88 -10.79 -4.58
N TYR A 171 -0.08 -10.72 -5.48
CA TYR A 171 -0.20 -11.64 -6.60
C TYR A 171 0.46 -11.06 -7.84
N ARG A 172 1.21 -11.89 -8.56
CA ARG A 172 1.84 -11.57 -9.84
C ARG A 172 1.10 -12.26 -10.98
N TYR A 173 0.80 -11.49 -12.03
CA TYR A 173 0.27 -11.95 -13.29
C TYR A 173 1.19 -11.47 -14.42
N TYR A 174 1.60 -12.38 -15.30
CA TYR A 174 2.33 -12.02 -16.51
C TYR A 174 1.36 -11.74 -17.65
N ILE A 175 1.53 -10.61 -18.33
CA ILE A 175 0.56 -10.12 -19.34
C ILE A 175 0.54 -10.98 -20.61
N ASP A 176 1.63 -11.68 -20.88
CA ASP A 176 1.78 -12.63 -21.99
C ASP A 176 1.26 -14.05 -21.69
N GLN A 177 0.88 -14.34 -20.44
CA GLN A 177 0.31 -15.64 -20.11
C GLN A 177 -1.14 -15.74 -20.58
N GLU A 178 -1.51 -16.93 -21.09
CA GLU A 178 -2.88 -17.20 -21.50
C GLU A 178 -3.82 -17.30 -20.30
N LEU A 179 -4.97 -16.63 -20.40
CA LEU A 179 -6.04 -16.80 -19.43
C LEU A 179 -6.70 -18.17 -19.57
N PRO A 180 -7.17 -18.80 -18.49
CA PRO A 180 -7.91 -20.05 -18.55
C PRO A 180 -9.12 -19.93 -19.48
N GLN A 181 -9.32 -20.93 -20.36
CA GLN A 181 -10.39 -20.92 -21.36
C GLN A 181 -11.77 -20.64 -20.73
N LYS A 182 -12.08 -21.32 -19.62
CA LYS A 182 -13.35 -21.11 -18.89
C LYS A 182 -13.53 -19.67 -18.39
N PHE A 183 -12.43 -18.99 -18.01
CA PHE A 183 -12.46 -17.59 -17.62
C PHE A 183 -12.76 -16.71 -18.84
N VAL A 184 -12.06 -16.96 -19.95
CA VAL A 184 -12.25 -16.22 -21.22
C VAL A 184 -13.70 -16.36 -21.71
N GLU A 185 -14.25 -17.57 -21.76
CA GLU A 185 -15.63 -17.81 -22.21
C GLU A 185 -16.67 -17.05 -21.38
N LYS A 186 -16.50 -17.01 -20.05
CA LYS A 186 -17.40 -16.24 -19.16
C LYS A 186 -17.24 -14.74 -19.38
N ALA A 187 -16.02 -14.26 -19.51
CA ALA A 187 -15.72 -12.85 -19.75
C ALA A 187 -16.28 -12.36 -21.09
N GLU A 188 -16.13 -13.17 -22.17
CA GLU A 188 -16.65 -12.84 -23.50
C GLU A 188 -18.18 -12.72 -23.53
N ARG A 189 -18.91 -13.56 -22.77
CA ARG A 189 -20.37 -13.43 -22.65
C ARG A 189 -20.78 -12.07 -22.10
N LEU A 190 -19.99 -11.51 -21.16
CA LEU A 190 -20.26 -10.19 -20.59
C LEU A 190 -19.84 -9.07 -21.53
N ILE A 191 -18.70 -9.21 -22.20
CA ILE A 191 -18.22 -8.23 -23.19
C ILE A 191 -19.21 -8.11 -24.37
N ASN A 192 -19.82 -9.22 -24.77
CA ASN A 192 -20.79 -9.26 -25.87
C ASN A 192 -22.23 -8.89 -25.43
N ASN A 193 -22.48 -8.64 -24.15
CA ASN A 193 -23.76 -8.14 -23.68
C ASN A 193 -23.94 -6.65 -24.03
N PRO A 194 -24.96 -6.26 -24.83
CA PRO A 194 -25.14 -4.87 -25.27
C PRO A 194 -25.40 -3.89 -24.12
N ASP A 195 -25.90 -4.37 -22.99
CA ASP A 195 -26.13 -3.55 -21.80
C ASP A 195 -24.87 -3.28 -20.99
N ILE A 196 -23.79 -4.03 -21.22
CA ILE A 196 -22.54 -3.93 -20.46
C ILE A 196 -21.43 -3.35 -21.34
N GLN A 197 -20.70 -2.38 -20.83
CA GLN A 197 -19.56 -1.79 -21.51
C GLN A 197 -18.37 -1.70 -20.57
N PHE A 198 -17.18 -2.06 -21.07
CA PHE A 198 -15.92 -1.86 -20.36
C PHE A 198 -15.09 -0.84 -21.15
N LYS A 199 -14.70 0.25 -20.48
CA LYS A 199 -13.96 1.35 -21.10
C LYS A 199 -12.79 1.73 -20.20
N HIS A 200 -11.63 2.00 -20.78
CA HIS A 200 -10.56 2.65 -20.06
C HIS A 200 -10.83 4.16 -19.93
N LEU A 201 -10.18 4.79 -18.95
CA LEU A 201 -10.27 6.23 -18.73
C LEU A 201 -9.90 7.01 -20.00
N ASN A 202 -10.65 8.07 -20.26
CA ASN A 202 -10.31 9.07 -21.26
C ASN A 202 -9.93 10.38 -20.55
N LYS A 203 -8.67 10.81 -20.66
CA LYS A 203 -8.17 12.04 -20.02
C LYS A 203 -8.91 13.31 -20.41
N LYS A 204 -9.53 13.34 -21.59
CA LYS A 204 -10.36 14.47 -22.01
C LYS A 204 -11.67 14.57 -21.23
N GLN A 205 -12.11 13.47 -20.61
CA GLN A 205 -13.31 13.35 -19.79
C GLN A 205 -12.99 13.01 -18.32
N ILE A 206 -11.83 13.43 -17.85
CA ILE A 206 -11.32 13.05 -16.51
C ILE A 206 -12.29 13.40 -15.37
N ASP A 207 -13.06 14.48 -15.52
CA ASP A 207 -14.04 14.91 -14.51
C ASP A 207 -15.23 13.94 -14.43
N ASP A 208 -15.67 13.37 -15.56
CA ASP A 208 -16.70 12.34 -15.60
C ASP A 208 -16.21 11.06 -14.95
N TYR A 209 -15.02 10.59 -15.31
CA TYR A 209 -14.41 9.40 -14.72
C TYR A 209 -14.11 9.58 -13.24
N THR A 210 -13.82 10.79 -12.78
CA THR A 210 -13.69 11.10 -11.35
C THR A 210 -15.01 10.93 -10.60
N ARG A 211 -16.13 11.36 -11.20
CA ARG A 211 -17.48 11.13 -10.64
C ARG A 211 -17.80 9.64 -10.62
N TYR A 212 -17.57 8.91 -11.72
CA TYR A 212 -17.78 7.45 -11.79
C TYR A 212 -16.99 6.71 -10.72
N PHE A 213 -15.71 7.09 -10.52
CA PHE A 213 -14.89 6.54 -9.45
C PHE A 213 -15.51 6.77 -8.08
N MET A 214 -15.91 8.00 -7.76
CA MET A 214 -16.53 8.35 -6.48
C MET A 214 -17.83 7.57 -6.25
N GLU A 215 -18.71 7.50 -7.26
CA GLU A 215 -20.01 6.79 -7.17
C GLU A 215 -19.81 5.31 -6.87
N VAL A 216 -18.97 4.63 -7.66
CA VAL A 216 -18.69 3.20 -7.47
C VAL A 216 -17.96 2.95 -6.16
N TYR A 217 -16.98 3.78 -5.79
CA TYR A 217 -16.26 3.67 -4.53
C TYR A 217 -17.20 3.75 -3.33
N ASN A 218 -18.04 4.77 -3.29
CA ASN A 218 -19.00 4.96 -2.21
C ASN A 218 -20.03 3.83 -2.12
N ALA A 219 -20.50 3.30 -3.25
CA ALA A 219 -21.44 2.19 -3.28
C ALA A 219 -20.78 0.86 -2.87
N ALA A 220 -19.56 0.57 -3.37
CA ALA A 220 -18.86 -0.69 -3.13
C ALA A 220 -18.45 -0.85 -1.65
N TRP A 221 -18.03 0.23 -0.98
CA TRP A 221 -17.57 0.19 0.41
C TRP A 221 -18.61 0.64 1.42
N GLY A 222 -19.61 1.44 1.02
CA GLY A 222 -20.57 2.08 1.94
C GLY A 222 -21.45 1.13 2.70
N ARG A 223 -21.82 -0.03 2.14
CA ARG A 223 -22.77 -0.97 2.79
C ARG A 223 -22.12 -1.91 3.80
N ASN A 224 -20.84 -2.21 3.67
CA ASN A 224 -20.20 -3.34 4.37
C ASN A 224 -19.12 -2.95 5.39
N HIS A 225 -18.82 -1.67 5.57
CA HIS A 225 -17.74 -1.22 6.46
C HIS A 225 -18.28 -0.32 7.56
N VAL A 226 -18.32 -0.86 8.77
CA VAL A 226 -18.65 -0.04 9.98
C VAL A 226 -17.63 1.11 10.08
N GLY A 227 -18.15 2.35 10.13
CA GLY A 227 -17.30 3.55 10.17
C GLY A 227 -16.82 4.05 8.81
N PHE A 228 -17.30 3.50 7.70
CA PHE A 228 -17.04 4.05 6.37
C PHE A 228 -17.62 5.46 6.24
N THR A 229 -16.80 6.38 5.74
CA THR A 229 -17.24 7.73 5.39
C THR A 229 -17.14 7.88 3.87
N PRO A 230 -18.25 8.18 3.17
CA PRO A 230 -18.21 8.41 1.72
C PRO A 230 -17.21 9.50 1.36
N ILE A 231 -16.47 9.29 0.27
CA ILE A 231 -15.60 10.33 -0.24
C ILE A 231 -16.42 11.38 -1.01
N THR A 232 -16.01 12.64 -0.88
CA THR A 232 -16.61 13.76 -1.63
C THR A 232 -15.99 13.85 -3.03
N LEU A 233 -16.67 14.57 -3.93
CA LEU A 233 -16.14 14.84 -5.26
C LEU A 233 -14.79 15.58 -5.20
N GLU A 234 -14.63 16.52 -4.30
CA GLU A 234 -13.38 17.26 -4.08
C GLU A 234 -12.23 16.31 -3.67
N GLN A 235 -12.51 15.33 -2.79
CA GLN A 235 -11.54 14.32 -2.39
C GLN A 235 -11.15 13.43 -3.58
N ALA A 236 -12.13 12.98 -4.37
CA ALA A 236 -11.88 12.18 -5.58
C ALA A 236 -11.06 12.97 -6.61
N GLN A 237 -11.37 14.27 -6.82
CA GLN A 237 -10.59 15.16 -7.68
C GLN A 237 -9.15 15.33 -7.17
N GLY A 238 -8.97 15.46 -5.86
CA GLY A 238 -7.64 15.50 -5.24
C GLY A 238 -6.83 14.24 -5.51
N MET A 239 -7.44 13.06 -5.40
CA MET A 239 -6.81 11.77 -5.73
C MET A 239 -6.41 11.71 -7.21
N MET A 240 -7.32 12.04 -8.12
CA MET A 240 -7.03 12.04 -9.57
C MET A 240 -5.93 13.04 -9.95
N LYS A 241 -5.92 14.21 -9.31
CA LYS A 241 -4.85 15.21 -9.52
C LYS A 241 -3.47 14.68 -9.13
N MET A 242 -3.39 13.94 -8.02
CA MET A 242 -2.13 13.32 -7.58
C MET A 242 -1.66 12.22 -8.55
N LEU A 243 -2.58 11.45 -9.11
CA LEU A 243 -2.26 10.37 -10.04
C LEU A 243 -1.93 10.85 -11.46
N LYS A 244 -2.44 12.02 -11.86
CA LYS A 244 -2.32 12.55 -13.24
C LYS A 244 -0.90 12.52 -13.84
N PRO A 245 0.19 12.82 -13.12
CA PRO A 245 1.55 12.79 -13.68
C PRO A 245 2.00 11.39 -14.11
N ILE A 246 1.57 10.35 -13.40
CA ILE A 246 1.97 8.95 -13.62
C ILE A 246 0.89 8.13 -14.35
N MET A 247 -0.29 8.70 -14.53
CA MET A 247 -1.45 8.02 -15.11
C MET A 247 -1.20 7.58 -16.57
N ASP A 248 -1.51 6.31 -16.84
CA ASP A 248 -1.73 5.78 -18.18
C ASP A 248 -3.22 5.40 -18.29
N GLU A 249 -3.91 5.96 -19.30
CA GLU A 249 -5.36 5.76 -19.48
C GLU A 249 -5.72 4.28 -19.64
N ARG A 250 -4.86 3.52 -20.30
CA ARG A 250 -5.07 2.09 -20.60
C ARG A 250 -5.01 1.21 -19.36
N LEU A 251 -4.58 1.76 -18.20
CA LEU A 251 -4.47 1.04 -16.92
C LEU A 251 -5.62 1.35 -15.96
N MET A 252 -6.57 2.22 -16.35
CA MET A 252 -7.67 2.65 -15.48
C MET A 252 -9.00 2.31 -16.15
N TRP A 253 -9.62 1.22 -15.71
CA TRP A 253 -10.81 0.65 -16.35
C TRP A 253 -12.08 0.87 -15.55
N PHE A 254 -13.19 1.05 -16.26
CA PHE A 254 -14.53 1.23 -15.73
C PHE A 254 -15.51 0.32 -16.46
N GLY A 255 -16.40 -0.31 -15.67
CA GLY A 255 -17.52 -1.08 -16.21
C GLY A 255 -18.81 -0.28 -16.05
N PHE A 256 -19.66 -0.38 -17.06
CA PHE A 256 -20.95 0.30 -17.12
C PHE A 256 -22.06 -0.71 -17.42
N TYR A 257 -23.22 -0.52 -16.81
CA TYR A 257 -24.46 -1.19 -17.16
C TYR A 257 -25.50 -0.13 -17.55
N GLN A 258 -26.00 -0.19 -18.79
CA GLN A 258 -26.94 0.82 -19.34
C GLN A 258 -26.43 2.25 -19.08
N ASN A 259 -25.15 2.49 -19.39
CA ASN A 259 -24.42 3.75 -19.17
C ASN A 259 -24.24 4.22 -17.73
N LYS A 260 -24.64 3.44 -16.72
CA LYS A 260 -24.36 3.74 -15.31
C LYS A 260 -23.08 3.04 -14.86
N PRO A 261 -22.15 3.70 -14.13
CA PRO A 261 -20.93 3.08 -13.66
C PRO A 261 -21.22 2.04 -12.58
N ILE A 262 -20.70 0.82 -12.76
CA ILE A 262 -20.93 -0.29 -11.84
C ILE A 262 -19.64 -0.89 -11.27
N SER A 263 -18.50 -0.59 -11.88
CA SER A 263 -17.22 -1.12 -11.43
C SER A 263 -16.05 -0.26 -11.90
N PHE A 264 -14.91 -0.40 -11.23
CA PHE A 264 -13.63 0.10 -11.71
C PHE A 264 -12.49 -0.86 -11.34
N PHE A 265 -11.41 -0.79 -12.12
CA PHE A 265 -10.11 -1.39 -11.83
C PHE A 265 -9.02 -0.37 -12.15
N ILE A 266 -8.33 0.10 -11.12
CA ILE A 266 -7.30 1.12 -11.24
C ILE A 266 -5.93 0.49 -11.01
N SER A 267 -5.10 0.57 -12.03
CA SER A 267 -3.70 0.19 -11.98
C SER A 267 -2.81 1.37 -12.38
N LEU A 268 -1.57 1.35 -11.96
CA LEU A 268 -0.57 2.38 -12.30
C LEU A 268 0.73 1.75 -12.80
N PRO A 269 1.52 2.49 -13.59
CA PRO A 269 2.90 2.13 -13.88
C PRO A 269 3.72 1.98 -12.59
N GLU A 270 4.55 0.95 -12.50
CA GLU A 270 5.40 0.67 -11.33
C GLU A 270 6.62 1.62 -11.32
N ILE A 271 6.45 2.76 -10.68
CA ILE A 271 7.41 3.87 -10.71
C ILE A 271 8.68 3.64 -9.92
N ASN A 272 8.77 2.63 -9.04
CA ASN A 272 10.03 2.26 -8.37
C ASN A 272 11.11 1.85 -9.37
N GLN A 273 10.74 1.36 -10.58
CA GLN A 273 11.69 1.12 -11.66
C GLN A 273 12.46 2.39 -12.07
N ILE A 274 11.87 3.58 -11.85
CA ILE A 274 12.51 4.88 -12.08
C ILE A 274 13.09 5.45 -10.79
N ILE A 275 12.34 5.40 -9.68
CA ILE A 275 12.70 5.98 -8.37
C ILE A 275 14.06 5.47 -7.90
N ARG A 276 14.38 4.20 -8.17
CA ARG A 276 15.70 3.60 -7.90
C ARG A 276 16.87 4.47 -8.36
N SER A 277 16.73 5.16 -9.49
CA SER A 277 17.76 6.04 -10.06
C SER A 277 17.75 7.47 -9.53
N LEU A 278 16.84 7.80 -8.61
CA LEU A 278 16.65 9.15 -8.06
C LEU A 278 17.16 9.30 -6.61
N HIS A 279 17.55 8.19 -5.98
CA HIS A 279 18.19 8.16 -4.65
C HIS A 279 17.44 8.96 -3.57
N GLY A 280 16.10 8.88 -3.55
CA GLY A 280 15.23 9.55 -2.58
C GLY A 280 14.96 11.03 -2.84
N LYS A 281 15.65 11.64 -3.80
CA LYS A 281 15.50 13.05 -4.13
C LYS A 281 14.37 13.29 -5.13
N PHE A 282 13.72 14.45 -5.05
CA PHE A 282 12.67 14.85 -5.99
C PHE A 282 12.71 16.36 -6.28
N GLY A 283 13.93 16.87 -6.60
CA GLY A 283 14.15 18.23 -7.05
C GLY A 283 13.69 18.47 -8.51
N TRP A 284 14.00 19.62 -9.09
CA TRP A 284 13.59 19.93 -10.45
C TRP A 284 14.24 19.01 -11.50
N TYR A 285 15.51 18.66 -11.31
CA TYR A 285 16.25 17.77 -12.20
C TYR A 285 15.68 16.34 -12.15
N GLU A 286 15.43 15.81 -10.94
CA GLU A 286 14.84 14.49 -10.74
C GLU A 286 13.42 14.42 -11.34
N LYS A 287 12.64 15.50 -11.25
CA LYS A 287 11.31 15.57 -11.90
C LYS A 287 11.41 15.48 -13.42
N LEU A 288 12.33 16.22 -14.04
CA LEU A 288 12.55 16.13 -15.48
C LEU A 288 13.02 14.75 -15.91
N LYS A 289 14.00 14.17 -15.19
CA LYS A 289 14.49 12.82 -15.41
C LYS A 289 13.37 11.78 -15.28
N PHE A 290 12.54 11.93 -14.25
CA PHE A 290 11.38 11.05 -14.01
C PHE A 290 10.39 11.09 -15.17
N ILE A 291 9.97 12.28 -15.61
CA ILE A 291 9.05 12.44 -16.73
C ILE A 291 9.64 11.88 -18.03
N PHE A 292 10.92 12.15 -18.31
CA PHE A 292 11.61 11.61 -19.47
C PHE A 292 11.60 10.07 -19.47
N LEU A 293 12.01 9.44 -18.37
CA LEU A 293 12.07 7.98 -18.24
C LEU A 293 10.68 7.33 -18.33
N LEU A 294 9.65 7.99 -17.76
CA LEU A 294 8.28 7.47 -17.76
C LEU A 294 7.59 7.63 -19.12
N LYS A 295 7.63 8.81 -19.71
CA LYS A 295 6.79 9.17 -20.87
C LYS A 295 7.49 8.99 -22.21
N ILE A 296 8.80 9.29 -22.27
CA ILE A 296 9.59 9.30 -23.51
C ILE A 296 10.34 7.98 -23.67
N ALA A 297 11.19 7.65 -22.71
CA ALA A 297 12.00 6.44 -22.75
C ALA A 297 11.21 5.15 -22.39
N ARG A 298 9.99 5.28 -21.87
CA ARG A 298 9.07 4.18 -21.49
C ARG A 298 9.74 3.05 -20.73
N ARG A 299 10.59 3.41 -19.74
CA ARG A 299 11.39 2.45 -18.96
C ARG A 299 10.59 1.64 -17.95
N VAL A 300 9.31 1.95 -17.79
CA VAL A 300 8.43 1.21 -16.87
C VAL A 300 7.73 0.10 -17.65
N THR A 301 8.02 -1.15 -17.28
CA THR A 301 7.47 -2.36 -17.90
C THR A 301 6.56 -3.15 -16.95
N LYS A 302 6.48 -2.75 -15.69
CA LYS A 302 5.59 -3.34 -14.70
C LYS A 302 4.47 -2.38 -14.32
N ILE A 303 3.35 -2.96 -13.95
CA ILE A 303 2.19 -2.22 -13.41
C ILE A 303 1.77 -2.82 -12.09
N TYR A 304 1.13 -2.02 -11.26
CA TYR A 304 0.52 -2.51 -10.04
C TYR A 304 -0.93 -2.06 -9.91
N GLY A 305 -1.78 -2.99 -9.46
CA GLY A 305 -3.18 -2.72 -9.16
C GLY A 305 -3.29 -2.06 -7.80
N ILE A 306 -4.01 -0.94 -7.73
CA ILE A 306 -4.22 -0.18 -6.51
C ILE A 306 -5.54 -0.55 -5.87
N ILE A 307 -6.59 -0.54 -6.68
CA ILE A 307 -7.96 -0.68 -6.18
C ILE A 307 -8.87 -1.28 -7.24
N PHE A 308 -9.74 -2.16 -6.78
CA PHE A 308 -10.74 -2.83 -7.57
C PHE A 308 -12.08 -2.76 -6.85
N GLY A 309 -13.13 -2.31 -7.52
CA GLY A 309 -14.44 -2.17 -6.92
C GLY A 309 -15.58 -2.53 -7.87
N VAL A 310 -16.58 -3.25 -7.33
CA VAL A 310 -17.84 -3.56 -8.00
C VAL A 310 -18.97 -3.22 -7.03
N ILE A 311 -19.99 -2.50 -7.50
CA ILE A 311 -21.14 -2.18 -6.64
C ILE A 311 -21.88 -3.46 -6.23
N PRO A 312 -22.48 -3.50 -5.02
CA PRO A 312 -23.05 -4.72 -4.43
C PRO A 312 -24.01 -5.48 -5.35
N GLU A 313 -24.84 -4.78 -6.12
CA GLU A 313 -25.85 -5.36 -7.00
C GLU A 313 -25.23 -6.17 -8.18
N PHE A 314 -23.95 -5.94 -8.49
CA PHE A 314 -23.23 -6.59 -9.59
C PHE A 314 -22.13 -7.53 -9.14
N GLN A 315 -21.86 -7.64 -7.84
CA GLN A 315 -20.90 -8.60 -7.31
C GLN A 315 -21.33 -10.05 -7.60
N GLY A 316 -20.35 -10.92 -7.86
CA GLY A 316 -20.61 -12.33 -8.18
C GLY A 316 -21.22 -12.59 -9.55
N LYS A 317 -21.44 -11.55 -10.38
CA LYS A 317 -21.97 -11.68 -11.74
C LYS A 317 -20.89 -11.75 -12.83
N GLY A 318 -19.62 -11.83 -12.42
CA GLY A 318 -18.47 -11.97 -13.31
C GLY A 318 -18.00 -10.67 -13.96
N ILE A 319 -18.52 -9.50 -13.51
CA ILE A 319 -18.11 -8.17 -14.00
C ILE A 319 -16.58 -8.01 -13.93
N GLU A 320 -15.98 -8.52 -12.88
CA GLU A 320 -14.53 -8.57 -12.65
C GLU A 320 -13.82 -9.21 -13.85
N GLY A 321 -14.29 -10.39 -14.26
CA GLY A 321 -13.71 -11.14 -15.36
C GLY A 321 -13.82 -10.42 -16.69
N GLY A 322 -14.98 -9.84 -16.99
CA GLY A 322 -15.21 -9.05 -18.21
C GLY A 322 -14.28 -7.84 -18.30
N MET A 323 -14.13 -7.10 -17.19
CA MET A 323 -13.26 -5.92 -17.13
C MET A 323 -11.78 -6.29 -17.25
N ILE A 324 -11.33 -7.36 -16.58
CA ILE A 324 -9.94 -7.84 -16.67
C ILE A 324 -9.62 -8.27 -18.10
N ARG A 325 -10.53 -9.00 -18.76
CA ARG A 325 -10.33 -9.43 -20.16
C ARG A 325 -10.27 -8.24 -21.12
N ALA A 326 -11.12 -7.23 -20.92
CA ALA A 326 -11.08 -6.01 -21.73
C ALA A 326 -9.76 -5.24 -21.50
N ALA A 327 -9.30 -5.16 -20.23
CA ALA A 327 -8.04 -4.52 -19.87
C ALA A 327 -6.84 -5.27 -20.47
N GLU A 328 -6.81 -6.60 -20.38
CA GLU A 328 -5.74 -7.43 -20.92
C GLU A 328 -5.52 -7.15 -22.40
N ARG A 329 -6.58 -7.15 -23.22
CA ARG A 329 -6.49 -6.86 -24.67
C ARG A 329 -5.83 -5.51 -24.95
N ALA A 330 -6.17 -4.49 -24.19
CA ALA A 330 -5.60 -3.14 -24.38
C ALA A 330 -4.14 -3.03 -23.88
N ILE A 331 -3.75 -3.85 -22.92
CA ILE A 331 -2.40 -3.82 -22.34
C ILE A 331 -1.41 -4.66 -23.14
N GLN A 332 -1.84 -5.74 -23.81
CA GLN A 332 -1.00 -6.61 -24.65
C GLN A 332 -0.24 -5.85 -25.74
N GLU A 333 -0.79 -4.75 -26.26
CA GLU A 333 -0.14 -3.88 -27.26
C GLU A 333 0.80 -2.83 -26.66
N THR A 334 1.12 -2.94 -25.36
CA THR A 334 1.94 -1.98 -24.65
C THR A 334 3.31 -2.56 -24.27
N GLN A 335 4.15 -1.75 -23.61
CA GLN A 335 5.43 -2.20 -23.07
C GLN A 335 5.31 -2.95 -21.72
N TYR A 336 4.12 -3.10 -21.18
CA TYR A 336 3.94 -3.73 -19.87
C TYR A 336 3.95 -5.25 -20.00
N THR A 337 4.69 -5.90 -19.09
CA THR A 337 4.90 -7.36 -19.09
C THR A 337 4.39 -8.03 -17.82
N GLU A 338 4.22 -7.27 -16.73
CA GLU A 338 3.88 -7.81 -15.41
C GLU A 338 2.89 -6.89 -14.69
N LEU A 339 1.85 -7.51 -14.11
CA LEU A 339 0.96 -6.88 -13.14
C LEU A 339 1.20 -7.47 -11.76
N GLN A 340 1.45 -6.62 -10.76
CA GLN A 340 1.37 -7.00 -9.35
C GLN A 340 0.08 -6.42 -8.75
N MET A 341 -0.78 -7.29 -8.23
CA MET A 341 -1.96 -6.89 -7.47
C MET A 341 -1.50 -6.62 -6.04
N ASN A 342 -1.35 -5.34 -5.69
CA ASN A 342 -0.91 -4.92 -4.38
C ASN A 342 -1.99 -5.25 -3.36
N TRP A 343 -1.55 -5.58 -2.25
CA TRP A 343 -1.86 -6.67 -1.34
C TRP A 343 -3.36 -6.99 -1.17
N ILE A 344 -3.64 -8.28 -1.21
CA ILE A 344 -4.94 -8.87 -0.87
C ILE A 344 -4.79 -9.49 0.52
N GLY A 345 -5.60 -9.04 1.49
CA GLY A 345 -5.56 -9.60 2.84
C GLY A 345 -6.07 -11.05 2.89
N SER A 346 -5.43 -11.88 3.71
CA SER A 346 -5.87 -13.27 3.96
C SER A 346 -7.31 -13.38 4.45
N PHE A 347 -7.85 -12.29 4.96
CA PHE A 347 -9.23 -12.16 5.41
C PHE A 347 -10.23 -11.87 4.27
N ASN A 348 -9.77 -11.72 3.01
CA ASN A 348 -10.62 -11.45 1.84
C ASN A 348 -10.56 -12.59 0.81
N PRO A 349 -11.19 -13.76 1.09
CA PRO A 349 -11.14 -14.93 0.21
C PRO A 349 -11.75 -14.68 -1.17
N LYS A 350 -12.69 -13.74 -1.30
CA LYS A 350 -13.31 -13.40 -2.60
C LYS A 350 -12.29 -12.80 -3.56
N MET A 351 -11.46 -11.85 -3.08
CA MET A 351 -10.43 -11.27 -3.92
C MET A 351 -9.29 -12.26 -4.21
N MET A 352 -8.95 -13.12 -3.26
CA MET A 352 -7.99 -14.21 -3.49
C MET A 352 -8.48 -15.14 -4.62
N ALA A 353 -9.74 -15.57 -4.59
CA ALA A 353 -10.33 -16.41 -5.64
C ALA A 353 -10.30 -15.74 -7.03
N ILE A 354 -10.45 -14.42 -7.13
CA ILE A 354 -10.31 -13.69 -8.39
C ILE A 354 -8.86 -13.78 -8.90
N ALA A 355 -7.86 -13.51 -8.06
CA ALA A 355 -6.46 -13.59 -8.43
C ALA A 355 -6.05 -15.02 -8.87
N GLU A 356 -6.49 -16.03 -8.11
CA GLU A 356 -6.26 -17.44 -8.42
C GLU A 356 -6.97 -17.88 -9.71
N GLY A 357 -8.17 -17.36 -9.96
CA GLY A 357 -8.92 -17.58 -11.19
C GLY A 357 -8.22 -17.06 -12.45
N LEU A 358 -7.34 -16.07 -12.30
CA LEU A 358 -6.44 -15.57 -13.34
C LEU A 358 -5.15 -16.38 -13.46
N GLN A 359 -4.95 -17.41 -12.62
CA GLN A 359 -3.68 -18.12 -12.45
C GLN A 359 -2.53 -17.20 -12.00
N ALA A 360 -2.84 -16.06 -11.38
CA ALA A 360 -1.83 -15.24 -10.73
C ALA A 360 -1.25 -15.97 -9.52
N LYS A 361 0.04 -15.80 -9.29
CA LYS A 361 0.77 -16.49 -8.21
C LYS A 361 1.16 -15.48 -7.12
N ILE A 362 1.09 -15.91 -5.87
CA ILE A 362 1.65 -15.13 -4.76
C ILE A 362 3.15 -14.98 -5.00
N CYS A 363 3.63 -13.75 -5.06
CA CYS A 363 5.05 -13.42 -5.24
C CYS A 363 5.66 -12.74 -4.02
N LYS A 364 4.82 -12.20 -3.12
CA LYS A 364 5.26 -11.66 -1.83
C LYS A 364 4.20 -11.93 -0.77
N THR A 365 4.66 -12.20 0.44
CA THR A 365 3.81 -12.27 1.63
C THR A 365 4.29 -11.26 2.65
N LEU A 366 3.37 -10.42 3.12
CA LEU A 366 3.62 -9.50 4.22
C LEU A 366 2.70 -9.87 5.38
N VAL A 367 3.09 -9.48 6.59
CA VAL A 367 2.30 -9.72 7.82
C VAL A 367 2.09 -8.42 8.54
N THR A 368 0.85 -8.12 8.88
CA THR A 368 0.56 -7.15 9.93
C THR A 368 0.60 -7.87 11.25
N TYR A 369 1.57 -7.52 12.08
CA TYR A 369 1.73 -8.05 13.42
C TYR A 369 0.93 -7.24 14.42
N ARG A 370 0.51 -7.92 15.51
CA ARG A 370 -0.17 -7.31 16.66
C ARG A 370 0.49 -7.71 17.96
N TYR A 371 0.61 -6.76 18.89
CA TYR A 371 1.12 -6.98 20.23
C TYR A 371 0.16 -6.39 21.27
N HIS A 372 -0.46 -7.24 22.10
CA HIS A 372 -1.26 -6.82 23.25
C HIS A 372 -0.34 -6.47 24.42
N PHE A 373 -0.54 -5.32 25.07
CA PHE A 373 0.26 -4.91 26.23
C PHE A 373 -0.07 -5.78 27.44
N ASP A 374 -1.34 -6.13 27.60
CA ASP A 374 -1.77 -7.19 28.51
C ASP A 374 -1.57 -8.55 27.85
N ARG A 375 -0.55 -9.27 28.27
CA ARG A 375 -0.18 -10.59 27.73
C ARG A 375 -1.11 -11.72 28.14
N THR A 376 -2.08 -11.47 29.03
CA THR A 376 -3.11 -12.44 29.43
C THR A 376 -4.28 -12.47 28.45
N LYS A 377 -4.44 -11.43 27.62
CA LYS A 377 -5.47 -11.40 26.58
C LYS A 377 -5.22 -12.46 25.52
N PRO A 378 -6.23 -13.26 25.14
CA PRO A 378 -6.09 -14.22 24.06
C PRO A 378 -5.76 -13.48 22.75
N PHE A 379 -4.89 -14.09 21.94
CA PHE A 379 -4.56 -13.55 20.63
C PHE A 379 -5.56 -14.06 19.60
N GLU A 380 -6.23 -13.14 18.92
CA GLU A 380 -7.17 -13.45 17.84
C GLU A 380 -6.66 -12.86 16.51
N LYS A 381 -6.76 -13.65 15.45
CA LYS A 381 -6.50 -13.18 14.08
C LYS A 381 -7.62 -12.24 13.60
N HIS A 382 -7.32 -11.46 12.58
CA HIS A 382 -8.31 -10.60 11.93
C HIS A 382 -9.50 -11.45 11.42
N PRO A 383 -10.75 -11.07 11.70
CA PRO A 383 -11.91 -11.80 11.19
C PRO A 383 -12.01 -11.71 9.66
N PHE A 384 -12.60 -12.74 9.04
CA PHE A 384 -12.91 -12.72 7.60
C PHE A 384 -13.99 -11.68 7.27
N ILE A 385 -13.93 -11.12 6.06
CA ILE A 385 -14.88 -10.11 5.53
C ILE A 385 -15.59 -10.60 4.25
#